data_75d7763c8e1e558c48302487009850c0
#
_entry.id   75d7763c8e1e558c48302487009850c0
#
_cell.length_a   1.000
_cell.length_b   1.000
_cell.length_c   1.000
_cell.angle_alpha   90.00
_cell.angle_beta   90.00
_cell.angle_gamma   90.00
#
_symmetry.space_group_name_H-M   'P 1'
#
loop_
_entity.id
_entity.type
_entity.pdbx_description
1 polymer ?
#
loop_
_entity_poly.entity_id
_entity_poly.type
_entity_poly.pdbx_seq_one_letter_code
_entity_poly.pdbx_strand_id
1 'polypeptide(L)'
;AITFSFIDKILPLSPPLYIIILKILNASLFSLVLSLIVCFFYLEFGLFSAILVLLTTLFSQWITVFGRNLWWVMWAFYLPFLASIHHLEKKTTKTMNLLLVYTAVLIKCFFNGYEYITTTLIMMVTPYIYYWVVEGWKFKCLVKRILVAGITSTIAVLSSTIVLATQIAAVKGGLKSGLHHIFVYSVGKRTHGDASSYPEVYANSLKTDVLTVIKKYLNGFIFDFSQKDINLHLKIKYQTVIIIFAFFSLFTLLFYFYFRKSKSFELSDSI
;
A
#
# COMPACT_ATOMS: atom_id res chain seq x y z
N ALA A 1 15.41 -7.80 -6.29
CA ALA A 1 16.77 -8.18 -6.74
C ALA A 1 16.73 -9.45 -7.60
N ILE A 2 16.10 -10.55 -7.15
CA ILE A 2 16.13 -11.86 -7.82
C ILE A 2 15.45 -11.83 -9.18
N THR A 3 14.27 -11.21 -9.28
CA THR A 3 13.52 -11.10 -10.53
C THR A 3 14.32 -10.37 -11.60
N PHE A 4 15.00 -9.30 -11.21
CA PHE A 4 15.86 -8.55 -12.13
C PHE A 4 17.13 -9.31 -12.52
N SER A 5 17.73 -10.07 -11.59
CA SER A 5 18.87 -10.93 -11.88
C SER A 5 18.51 -12.09 -12.82
N PHE A 6 17.28 -12.59 -12.76
CA PHE A 6 16.79 -13.61 -13.69
C PHE A 6 16.59 -13.05 -15.10
N ILE A 7 16.05 -11.84 -15.23
CA ILE A 7 15.88 -11.16 -16.50
C ILE A 7 17.24 -10.85 -17.14
N ASP A 8 18.24 -10.45 -16.35
CA ASP A 8 19.61 -10.18 -16.80
C ASP A 8 20.27 -11.40 -17.44
N LYS A 9 20.00 -12.60 -16.90
CA LYS A 9 20.49 -13.85 -17.47
C LYS A 9 19.83 -14.24 -18.80
N ILE A 10 18.57 -13.85 -19.01
CA ILE A 10 17.81 -14.20 -20.22
C ILE A 10 18.09 -13.21 -21.36
N LEU A 11 18.32 -11.94 -21.03
CA LEU A 11 18.54 -10.86 -21.99
C LEU A 11 19.99 -10.36 -21.86
N PRO A 12 20.93 -10.84 -22.67
CA PRO A 12 22.34 -10.42 -22.65
C PRO A 12 22.47 -9.01 -23.26
N LEU A 13 21.98 -8.00 -22.55
CA LEU A 13 22.02 -6.59 -22.95
C LEU A 13 23.16 -5.87 -22.24
N SER A 14 23.62 -4.77 -22.83
CA SER A 14 24.58 -3.91 -22.14
C SER A 14 23.93 -3.34 -20.84
N PRO A 15 24.68 -3.23 -19.72
CA PRO A 15 24.13 -2.79 -18.44
C PRO A 15 23.31 -1.49 -18.49
N PRO A 16 23.71 -0.44 -19.23
CA PRO A 16 22.90 0.78 -19.34
C PRO A 16 21.55 0.55 -20.01
N LEU A 17 21.52 -0.22 -21.10
CA LEU A 17 20.30 -0.53 -21.84
C LEU A 17 19.33 -1.37 -21.00
N TYR A 18 19.86 -2.34 -20.28
CA TYR A 18 19.11 -3.18 -19.35
C TYR A 18 18.39 -2.34 -18.27
N ILE A 19 19.09 -1.40 -17.64
CA ILE A 19 18.49 -0.51 -16.62
C ILE A 19 17.39 0.36 -17.22
N ILE A 20 17.57 0.88 -18.43
CA ILE A 20 16.55 1.69 -19.12
C ILE A 20 15.28 0.85 -19.38
N ILE A 21 15.43 -0.36 -19.91
CA ILE A 21 14.31 -1.27 -20.17
C ILE A 21 13.57 -1.59 -18.89
N LEU A 22 14.28 -1.91 -17.81
CA LEU A 22 13.64 -2.17 -16.51
C LEU A 22 12.87 -0.96 -15.96
N LYS A 23 13.40 0.25 -16.11
CA LYS A 23 12.69 1.48 -15.71
C LYS A 23 11.44 1.71 -16.54
N ILE A 24 11.49 1.50 -17.85
CA ILE A 24 10.34 1.61 -18.75
C ILE A 24 9.29 0.56 -18.37
N LEU A 25 9.67 -0.69 -18.20
CA LEU A 25 8.78 -1.76 -17.79
C LEU A 25 8.09 -1.45 -16.45
N ASN A 26 8.88 -1.00 -15.46
CA ASN A 26 8.35 -0.63 -14.15
C ASN A 26 7.34 0.54 -14.25
N ALA A 27 7.67 1.57 -15.02
CA ALA A 27 6.78 2.72 -15.23
C ALA A 27 5.49 2.31 -15.97
N SER A 28 5.59 1.44 -16.99
CA SER A 28 4.45 0.92 -17.73
C SER A 28 3.51 0.09 -16.86
N LEU A 29 4.08 -0.81 -16.03
CA LEU A 29 3.29 -1.60 -15.07
C LEU A 29 2.62 -0.70 -14.03
N PHE A 30 3.32 0.34 -13.55
CA PHE A 30 2.72 1.30 -12.63
C PHE A 30 1.59 2.10 -13.28
N SER A 31 1.78 2.57 -14.51
CA SER A 31 0.74 3.26 -15.27
C SER A 31 -0.50 2.38 -15.50
N LEU A 32 -0.30 1.09 -15.81
CA LEU A 32 -1.38 0.12 -15.95
C LEU A 32 -2.16 -0.03 -14.64
N VAL A 33 -1.47 -0.27 -13.53
CA VAL A 33 -2.09 -0.43 -12.21
C VAL A 33 -2.85 0.84 -11.81
N LEU A 34 -2.27 2.00 -12.03
CA LEU A 34 -2.91 3.28 -11.76
C LEU A 34 -4.16 3.48 -12.64
N SER A 35 -4.08 3.16 -13.92
CA SER A 35 -5.24 3.23 -14.83
C SER A 35 -6.39 2.34 -14.37
N LEU A 36 -6.11 1.14 -13.87
CA LEU A 36 -7.13 0.26 -13.30
C LEU A 36 -7.77 0.86 -12.04
N ILE A 37 -6.99 1.51 -11.18
CA ILE A 37 -7.50 2.21 -9.99
C ILE A 37 -8.39 3.38 -10.41
N VAL A 38 -7.92 4.22 -11.34
CA VAL A 38 -8.69 5.37 -11.85
C VAL A 38 -9.99 4.89 -12.52
N CYS A 39 -9.93 3.80 -13.29
CA CYS A 39 -11.11 3.19 -13.91
C CYS A 39 -12.12 2.72 -12.87
N PHE A 40 -11.68 2.08 -11.79
CA PHE A 40 -12.55 1.71 -10.68
C PHE A 40 -13.24 2.94 -10.07
N PHE A 41 -12.49 4.00 -9.79
CA PHE A 41 -13.06 5.23 -9.24
C PHE A 41 -14.02 5.92 -10.22
N TYR A 42 -13.75 5.83 -11.52
CA TYR A 42 -14.66 6.35 -12.55
C TYR A 42 -15.98 5.57 -12.58
N LEU A 43 -15.92 4.26 -12.57
CA LEU A 43 -17.10 3.40 -12.65
C LEU A 43 -17.96 3.46 -11.38
N GLU A 44 -17.32 3.56 -10.22
CA GLU A 44 -18.01 3.49 -8.93
C GLU A 44 -18.46 4.87 -8.42
N PHE A 45 -17.67 5.92 -8.64
CA PHE A 45 -17.90 7.25 -8.05
C PHE A 45 -18.01 8.37 -9.10
N GLY A 46 -17.86 8.06 -10.39
CA GLY A 46 -17.97 8.99 -11.49
C GLY A 46 -16.69 9.78 -11.82
N LEU A 47 -16.79 10.60 -12.87
CA LEU A 47 -15.67 11.30 -13.49
C LEU A 47 -14.90 12.20 -12.51
N PHE A 48 -15.60 12.93 -11.64
CA PHE A 48 -14.95 13.85 -10.70
C PHE A 48 -14.00 13.11 -9.75
N SER A 49 -14.41 11.99 -9.20
CA SER A 49 -13.60 11.16 -8.31
C SER A 49 -12.39 10.58 -9.03
N ALA A 50 -12.57 10.12 -10.26
CA ALA A 50 -11.47 9.61 -11.08
C ALA A 50 -10.42 10.69 -11.37
N ILE A 51 -10.84 11.92 -11.71
CA ILE A 51 -9.96 13.07 -11.91
C ILE A 51 -9.21 13.40 -10.62
N LEU A 52 -9.88 13.43 -9.47
CA LEU A 52 -9.21 13.69 -8.18
C LEU A 52 -8.13 12.64 -7.87
N VAL A 53 -8.42 11.36 -8.08
CA VAL A 53 -7.43 10.28 -7.89
C VAL A 53 -6.25 10.43 -8.84
N LEU A 54 -6.52 10.74 -10.10
CA LEU A 54 -5.47 10.97 -11.09
C LEU A 54 -4.59 12.16 -10.72
N LEU A 55 -5.19 13.31 -10.39
CA LEU A 55 -4.45 14.53 -10.03
C LEU A 55 -3.65 14.35 -8.74
N THR A 56 -4.25 13.77 -7.69
CA THR A 56 -3.52 13.48 -6.44
C THR A 56 -2.33 12.56 -6.67
N THR A 57 -2.45 11.61 -7.58
CA THR A 57 -1.36 10.72 -7.96
C THR A 57 -0.26 11.45 -8.73
N LEU A 58 -0.63 12.21 -9.76
CA LEU A 58 0.32 12.95 -10.61
C LEU A 58 1.09 14.03 -9.83
N PHE A 59 0.42 14.73 -8.92
CA PHE A 59 1.05 15.76 -8.08
C PHE A 59 1.74 15.22 -6.83
N SER A 60 1.63 13.92 -6.55
CA SER A 60 2.34 13.31 -5.43
C SER A 60 3.84 13.22 -5.74
N GLN A 61 4.64 13.97 -4.98
CA GLN A 61 6.11 13.89 -5.08
C GLN A 61 6.63 12.48 -4.87
N TRP A 62 6.04 11.72 -3.93
CA TRP A 62 6.40 10.34 -3.66
C TRP A 62 6.19 9.44 -4.88
N ILE A 63 5.06 9.57 -5.55
CA ILE A 63 4.75 8.77 -6.73
C ILE A 63 5.68 9.15 -7.90
N THR A 64 5.96 10.43 -8.07
CA THR A 64 6.88 10.91 -9.10
C THR A 64 8.30 10.37 -8.90
N VAL A 65 8.79 10.38 -7.65
CA VAL A 65 10.12 9.88 -7.30
C VAL A 65 10.20 8.36 -7.38
N PHE A 66 9.20 7.66 -6.81
CA PHE A 66 9.24 6.20 -6.71
C PHE A 66 8.66 5.47 -7.92
N GLY A 67 7.87 6.11 -8.77
CA GLY A 67 7.28 5.48 -9.96
C GLY A 67 8.30 4.90 -10.94
N ARG A 68 9.53 5.46 -10.97
CA ARG A 68 10.65 4.97 -11.78
C ARG A 68 11.72 4.22 -10.99
N ASN A 69 11.52 4.03 -9.69
CA ASN A 69 12.52 3.44 -8.81
C ASN A 69 12.43 1.91 -8.90
N LEU A 70 13.59 1.25 -9.15
CA LEU A 70 13.67 -0.21 -9.23
C LEU A 70 13.79 -0.89 -7.86
N TRP A 71 14.11 -0.13 -6.81
CA TRP A 71 14.16 -0.63 -5.43
C TRP A 71 12.79 -0.59 -4.74
N TRP A 72 11.94 0.33 -5.17
CA TRP A 72 10.60 0.56 -4.65
C TRP A 72 9.60 0.52 -5.80
N VAL A 73 9.07 -0.65 -6.01
CA VAL A 73 8.23 -0.94 -7.16
C VAL A 73 6.78 -0.61 -6.83
N MET A 74 6.34 0.60 -7.21
CA MET A 74 5.04 1.14 -6.82
C MET A 74 3.86 0.29 -7.27
N TRP A 75 3.87 -0.29 -8.47
CA TRP A 75 2.78 -1.13 -8.95
C TRP A 75 2.51 -2.33 -8.03
N ALA A 76 3.58 -2.97 -7.51
CA ALA A 76 3.43 -4.11 -6.60
C ALA A 76 2.77 -3.72 -5.27
N PHE A 77 2.92 -2.46 -4.85
CA PHE A 77 2.30 -1.91 -3.65
C PHE A 77 0.77 -1.89 -3.73
N TYR A 78 0.23 -1.60 -4.91
CA TYR A 78 -1.20 -1.45 -5.14
C TYR A 78 -1.90 -2.76 -5.55
N LEU A 79 -1.15 -3.82 -5.88
CA LEU A 79 -1.74 -5.10 -6.28
C LEU A 79 -2.70 -5.70 -5.25
N PRO A 80 -2.43 -5.72 -3.93
CA PRO A 80 -3.37 -6.26 -2.95
C PRO A 80 -4.69 -5.48 -2.90
N PHE A 81 -4.65 -4.16 -3.10
CA PHE A 81 -5.85 -3.33 -3.22
C PHE A 81 -6.67 -3.70 -4.46
N LEU A 82 -6.02 -3.80 -5.63
CA LEU A 82 -6.69 -4.22 -6.86
C LEU A 82 -7.24 -5.64 -6.79
N ALA A 83 -6.55 -6.57 -6.14
CA ALA A 83 -7.04 -7.93 -5.92
C ALA A 83 -8.36 -7.93 -5.15
N SER A 84 -8.46 -7.10 -4.10
CA SER A 84 -9.68 -6.95 -3.32
C SER A 84 -10.81 -6.30 -4.12
N ILE A 85 -10.54 -5.23 -4.87
CA ILE A 85 -11.51 -4.60 -5.76
C ILE A 85 -12.04 -5.60 -6.77
N HIS A 86 -11.14 -6.27 -7.49
CA HIS A 86 -11.53 -7.23 -8.51
C HIS A 86 -12.42 -8.35 -7.96
N HIS A 87 -12.09 -8.88 -6.78
CA HIS A 87 -12.91 -9.88 -6.11
C HIS A 87 -14.33 -9.37 -5.81
N LEU A 88 -14.43 -8.17 -5.26
CA LEU A 88 -15.70 -7.61 -4.80
C LEU A 88 -16.57 -7.16 -5.96
N GLU A 89 -15.99 -6.50 -6.96
CA GLU A 89 -16.67 -6.03 -8.16
C GLU A 89 -17.18 -7.20 -9.03
N LYS A 90 -16.30 -8.17 -9.32
CA LYS A 90 -16.63 -9.31 -10.19
C LYS A 90 -17.28 -10.48 -9.45
N LYS A 91 -17.46 -10.38 -8.11
CA LYS A 91 -18.03 -11.44 -7.27
C LYS A 91 -17.39 -12.82 -7.52
N THR A 92 -16.06 -12.83 -7.64
CA THR A 92 -15.30 -14.05 -7.94
C THR A 92 -15.45 -15.08 -6.83
N THR A 93 -15.13 -16.34 -7.12
CA THR A 93 -15.20 -17.43 -6.13
C THR A 93 -14.27 -17.16 -4.95
N LYS A 94 -14.55 -17.77 -3.80
CA LYS A 94 -13.68 -17.68 -2.61
C LYS A 94 -12.26 -18.13 -2.92
N THR A 95 -12.10 -19.24 -3.65
CA THR A 95 -10.79 -19.77 -4.05
C THR A 95 -10.03 -18.79 -4.91
N MET A 96 -10.69 -18.14 -5.87
CA MET A 96 -10.06 -17.12 -6.71
C MET A 96 -9.63 -15.91 -5.89
N ASN A 97 -10.44 -15.47 -4.92
CA ASN A 97 -10.05 -14.39 -4.01
C ASN A 97 -8.79 -14.75 -3.20
N LEU A 98 -8.75 -15.96 -2.62
CA LEU A 98 -7.59 -16.43 -1.87
C LEU A 98 -6.34 -16.42 -2.74
N LEU A 99 -6.43 -16.92 -3.97
CA LEU A 99 -5.32 -16.94 -4.92
C LEU A 99 -4.87 -15.52 -5.30
N LEU A 100 -5.80 -14.63 -5.60
CA LEU A 100 -5.48 -13.23 -5.96
C LEU A 100 -4.79 -12.50 -4.81
N VAL A 101 -5.34 -12.58 -3.60
CA VAL A 101 -4.77 -11.93 -2.40
C VAL A 101 -3.40 -12.52 -2.08
N TYR A 102 -3.28 -13.86 -2.07
CA TYR A 102 -2.00 -14.54 -1.84
C TYR A 102 -0.93 -14.09 -2.83
N THR A 103 -1.24 -14.17 -4.13
CA THR A 103 -0.29 -13.82 -5.20
C THR A 103 0.08 -12.34 -5.16
N ALA A 104 -0.89 -11.44 -4.95
CA ALA A 104 -0.65 -10.01 -4.88
C ALA A 104 0.27 -9.63 -3.70
N VAL A 105 0.03 -10.20 -2.50
CA VAL A 105 0.86 -9.95 -1.33
C VAL A 105 2.25 -10.59 -1.49
N LEU A 106 2.33 -11.78 -2.07
CA LEU A 106 3.60 -12.46 -2.35
C LEU A 106 4.47 -11.64 -3.33
N ILE A 107 3.88 -11.15 -4.42
CA ILE A 107 4.55 -10.27 -5.38
C ILE A 107 5.04 -8.99 -4.67
N LYS A 108 4.18 -8.36 -3.85
CA LYS A 108 4.57 -7.18 -3.07
C LYS A 108 5.78 -7.47 -2.18
N CYS A 109 5.82 -8.61 -1.50
CA CYS A 109 6.94 -8.97 -0.64
C CYS A 109 8.23 -9.24 -1.45
N PHE A 110 8.13 -9.83 -2.63
CA PHE A 110 9.31 -10.08 -3.47
C PHE A 110 9.90 -8.81 -4.09
N PHE A 111 9.08 -7.83 -4.44
CA PHE A 111 9.54 -6.60 -5.08
C PHE A 111 9.89 -5.49 -4.08
N ASN A 112 9.10 -5.32 -3.02
CA ASN A 112 9.26 -4.23 -2.05
C ASN A 112 9.71 -4.71 -0.67
N GLY A 113 9.95 -6.01 -0.49
CA GLY A 113 10.22 -6.57 0.85
C GLY A 113 9.03 -6.37 1.80
N TYR A 114 9.34 -6.32 3.08
CA TYR A 114 8.32 -6.18 4.15
C TYR A 114 8.07 -4.72 4.53
N GLU A 115 8.73 -3.77 3.89
CA GLU A 115 8.54 -2.36 4.16
C GLU A 115 7.12 -1.94 3.80
N TYR A 116 6.48 -1.16 4.69
CA TYR A 116 5.09 -0.69 4.54
C TYR A 116 4.05 -1.80 4.32
N ILE A 117 4.31 -3.03 4.79
CA ILE A 117 3.36 -4.15 4.66
C ILE A 117 2.02 -3.81 5.33
N THR A 118 2.05 -3.17 6.50
CA THR A 118 0.85 -2.73 7.22
C THR A 118 0.02 -1.74 6.40
N THR A 119 0.65 -0.75 5.77
CA THR A 119 -0.03 0.21 4.88
C THR A 119 -0.70 -0.50 3.71
N THR A 120 0.01 -1.44 3.08
CA THR A 120 -0.53 -2.25 1.98
C THR A 120 -1.74 -3.09 2.42
N LEU A 121 -1.66 -3.71 3.60
CA LEU A 121 -2.75 -4.52 4.14
C LEU A 121 -3.97 -3.67 4.54
N ILE A 122 -3.76 -2.49 5.13
CA ILE A 122 -4.85 -1.54 5.42
C ILE A 122 -5.52 -1.11 4.10
N MET A 123 -4.75 -0.74 3.09
CA MET A 123 -5.26 -0.38 1.78
C MET A 123 -6.05 -1.53 1.13
N MET A 124 -5.60 -2.78 1.28
CA MET A 124 -6.31 -3.97 0.81
C MET A 124 -7.66 -4.17 1.51
N VAL A 125 -7.78 -3.79 2.79
CA VAL A 125 -9.02 -3.93 3.57
C VAL A 125 -10.05 -2.85 3.22
N THR A 126 -9.63 -1.69 2.73
CA THR A 126 -10.52 -0.56 2.42
C THR A 126 -11.69 -0.92 1.51
N PRO A 127 -11.53 -1.67 0.40
CA PRO A 127 -12.64 -2.10 -0.44
C PRO A 127 -13.68 -2.94 0.32
N TYR A 128 -13.26 -3.82 1.24
CA TYR A 128 -14.22 -4.61 2.03
C TYR A 128 -15.09 -3.73 2.92
N ILE A 129 -14.52 -2.67 3.51
CA ILE A 129 -15.28 -1.70 4.31
C ILE A 129 -16.26 -0.94 3.42
N TYR A 130 -15.82 -0.50 2.25
CA TYR A 130 -16.66 0.20 1.28
C TYR A 130 -17.87 -0.67 0.87
N TYR A 131 -17.64 -1.88 0.38
CA TYR A 131 -18.72 -2.78 -0.04
C TYR A 131 -19.60 -3.26 1.12
N TRP A 132 -19.07 -3.32 2.35
CA TRP A 132 -19.90 -3.56 3.54
C TRP A 132 -20.98 -2.50 3.71
N VAL A 133 -20.63 -1.22 3.52
CA VAL A 133 -21.58 -0.12 3.61
C VAL A 133 -22.56 -0.13 2.43
N VAL A 134 -22.06 -0.27 1.21
CA VAL A 134 -22.87 -0.17 -0.02
C VAL A 134 -23.81 -1.37 -0.17
N GLU A 135 -23.34 -2.59 0.06
CA GLU A 135 -24.15 -3.81 -0.07
C GLU A 135 -24.90 -4.18 1.22
N GLY A 136 -24.73 -3.42 2.31
CA GLY A 136 -25.43 -3.63 3.58
C GLY A 136 -25.12 -4.96 4.27
N TRP A 137 -23.88 -5.45 4.19
CA TRP A 137 -23.52 -6.73 4.80
C TRP A 137 -23.69 -6.70 6.31
N LYS A 138 -23.99 -7.85 6.92
CA LYS A 138 -23.90 -8.00 8.37
C LYS A 138 -22.43 -7.84 8.81
N PHE A 139 -22.20 -7.19 9.94
CA PHE A 139 -20.86 -6.96 10.49
C PHE A 139 -20.03 -8.25 10.61
N LYS A 140 -20.66 -9.36 11.01
CA LYS A 140 -19.99 -10.69 11.05
C LYS A 140 -19.45 -11.12 9.68
N CYS A 141 -20.13 -10.76 8.60
CA CYS A 141 -19.68 -11.07 7.23
C CYS A 141 -18.44 -10.27 6.87
N LEU A 142 -18.42 -8.95 7.18
CA LEU A 142 -17.24 -8.11 7.02
C LEU A 142 -16.02 -8.68 7.75
N VAL A 143 -16.17 -8.93 9.07
CA VAL A 143 -15.10 -9.47 9.90
C VAL A 143 -14.57 -10.80 9.34
N LYS A 144 -15.46 -11.70 8.94
CA LYS A 144 -15.06 -12.98 8.34
C LYS A 144 -14.25 -12.78 7.06
N ARG A 145 -14.66 -11.87 6.16
CA ARG A 145 -13.96 -11.58 4.89
C ARG A 145 -12.58 -10.99 5.16
N ILE A 146 -12.48 -10.01 6.07
CA ILE A 146 -11.22 -9.39 6.47
C ILE A 146 -10.27 -10.42 7.12
N LEU A 147 -10.78 -11.28 8.00
CA LEU A 147 -9.98 -12.34 8.63
C LEU A 147 -9.44 -13.32 7.58
N VAL A 148 -10.27 -13.75 6.63
CA VAL A 148 -9.83 -14.64 5.55
C VAL A 148 -8.73 -13.98 4.70
N ALA A 149 -8.91 -12.74 4.29
CA ALA A 149 -7.90 -11.98 3.55
C ALA A 149 -6.62 -11.79 4.39
N GLY A 150 -6.74 -11.49 5.68
CA GLY A 150 -5.62 -11.34 6.60
C GLY A 150 -4.82 -12.63 6.80
N ILE A 151 -5.49 -13.76 7.02
CA ILE A 151 -4.83 -15.08 7.14
C ILE A 151 -4.10 -15.41 5.84
N THR A 152 -4.75 -15.21 4.69
CA THR A 152 -4.14 -15.45 3.37
C THR A 152 -2.90 -14.59 3.17
N SER A 153 -2.96 -13.32 3.55
CA SER A 153 -1.81 -12.39 3.49
C SER A 153 -0.68 -12.83 4.42
N THR A 154 -1.00 -13.30 5.62
CA THR A 154 -0.01 -13.83 6.56
C THR A 154 0.69 -15.05 5.97
N ILE A 155 -0.03 -15.97 5.35
CA ILE A 155 0.56 -17.13 4.66
C ILE A 155 1.48 -16.67 3.52
N ALA A 156 1.10 -15.66 2.73
CA ALA A 156 1.94 -15.11 1.67
C ALA A 156 3.23 -14.49 2.22
N VAL A 157 3.14 -13.72 3.32
CA VAL A 157 4.30 -13.14 4.02
C VAL A 157 5.23 -14.23 4.54
N LEU A 158 4.68 -15.27 5.19
CA LEU A 158 5.48 -16.40 5.68
C LEU A 158 6.16 -17.15 4.52
N SER A 159 5.45 -17.39 3.42
CA SER A 159 6.03 -18.00 2.22
C SER A 159 7.20 -17.20 1.68
N SER A 160 7.05 -15.87 1.56
CA SER A 160 8.14 -15.00 1.11
C SER A 160 9.31 -14.99 2.09
N THR A 161 9.04 -15.06 3.41
CA THR A 161 10.08 -15.15 4.45
C THR A 161 10.88 -16.44 4.36
N ILE A 162 10.21 -17.57 4.10
CA ILE A 162 10.89 -18.85 3.88
C ILE A 162 11.80 -18.78 2.66
N VAL A 163 11.31 -18.26 1.54
CA VAL A 163 12.12 -18.08 0.33
C VAL A 163 13.33 -17.19 0.61
N LEU A 164 13.16 -16.07 1.32
CA LEU A 164 14.28 -15.21 1.69
C LEU A 164 15.26 -15.90 2.64
N ALA A 165 14.77 -16.67 3.62
CA ALA A 165 15.60 -17.41 4.54
C ALA A 165 16.45 -18.47 3.84
N THR A 166 15.88 -19.19 2.86
CA THR A 166 16.64 -20.19 2.06
C THR A 166 17.71 -19.53 1.20
N GLN A 167 17.44 -18.36 0.65
CA GLN A 167 18.44 -17.61 -0.13
C GLN A 167 19.61 -17.13 0.74
N ILE A 168 19.32 -16.59 1.93
CA ILE A 168 20.36 -16.18 2.87
C ILE A 168 21.12 -17.41 3.39
N ALA A 169 20.42 -18.54 3.61
CA ALA A 169 21.02 -19.78 4.04
C ALA A 169 22.04 -20.32 3.03
N ALA A 170 21.78 -20.19 1.73
CA ALA A 170 22.70 -20.59 0.68
C ALA A 170 24.03 -19.80 0.70
N VAL A 171 23.99 -18.54 1.20
CA VAL A 171 25.18 -17.68 1.32
C VAL A 171 25.85 -17.85 2.69
N LYS A 172 25.09 -18.03 3.77
CA LYS A 172 25.57 -18.05 5.16
C LYS A 172 25.75 -19.45 5.76
N GLY A 173 25.56 -20.51 4.98
CA GLY A 173 25.86 -21.87 5.43
C GLY A 173 24.78 -22.52 6.30
N GLY A 174 23.49 -22.18 6.15
CA GLY A 174 22.42 -22.92 6.78
C GLY A 174 21.15 -22.12 7.09
N LEU A 175 20.02 -22.81 7.17
CA LEU A 175 18.69 -22.20 7.39
C LEU A 175 18.59 -21.45 8.73
N LYS A 176 19.22 -21.99 9.78
CA LYS A 176 19.27 -21.33 11.11
C LYS A 176 19.96 -19.96 11.02
N SER A 177 21.07 -19.87 10.27
CA SER A 177 21.78 -18.60 10.04
C SER A 177 20.95 -17.64 9.20
N GLY A 178 20.18 -18.14 8.21
CA GLY A 178 19.25 -17.36 7.40
C GLY A 178 18.13 -16.74 8.25
N LEU A 179 17.47 -17.55 9.04
CA LEU A 179 16.41 -17.07 9.94
C LEU A 179 16.95 -16.11 11.00
N HIS A 180 18.08 -16.42 11.62
CA HIS A 180 18.74 -15.52 12.56
C HIS A 180 19.02 -14.15 11.94
N HIS A 181 19.53 -14.12 10.70
CA HIS A 181 19.78 -12.87 10.00
C HIS A 181 18.50 -12.06 9.76
N ILE A 182 17.40 -12.72 9.42
CA ILE A 182 16.12 -12.03 9.21
C ILE A 182 15.60 -11.46 10.53
N PHE A 183 15.43 -12.30 11.55
CA PHE A 183 14.72 -11.92 12.76
C PHE A 183 15.59 -11.07 13.72
N VAL A 184 16.86 -11.41 13.88
CA VAL A 184 17.72 -10.69 14.81
C VAL A 184 18.35 -9.44 14.15
N TYR A 185 18.92 -9.60 12.94
CA TYR A 185 19.60 -8.47 12.32
C TYR A 185 18.60 -7.56 11.55
N SER A 186 17.81 -8.10 10.62
CA SER A 186 16.99 -7.27 9.73
C SER A 186 15.76 -6.67 10.43
N VAL A 187 15.09 -7.42 11.31
CA VAL A 187 13.98 -6.93 12.13
C VAL A 187 14.51 -6.11 13.30
N GLY A 188 15.52 -6.61 14.01
CA GLY A 188 16.08 -5.94 15.18
C GLY A 188 16.52 -4.50 14.92
N LYS A 189 17.25 -4.26 13.82
CA LYS A 189 17.71 -2.90 13.46
C LYS A 189 16.58 -1.88 13.19
N ARG A 190 15.34 -2.34 13.05
CA ARG A 190 14.18 -1.49 12.73
C ARG A 190 13.14 -1.40 13.84
N THR A 191 13.20 -2.28 14.82
CA THR A 191 12.13 -2.40 15.84
C THR A 191 12.61 -2.34 17.28
N HIS A 192 13.56 -3.22 17.66
CA HIS A 192 13.90 -3.44 19.08
C HIS A 192 15.38 -3.75 19.35
N GLY A 193 16.22 -3.64 18.33
CA GLY A 193 17.66 -3.93 18.49
C GLY A 193 18.38 -2.86 19.31
N ASP A 194 19.54 -3.23 19.86
CA ASP A 194 20.41 -2.26 20.53
C ASP A 194 20.98 -1.27 19.51
N ALA A 195 20.65 0.02 19.72
CA ALA A 195 21.06 1.08 18.81
C ALA A 195 22.59 1.19 18.64
N SER A 196 23.38 0.77 19.66
CA SER A 196 24.84 0.80 19.59
C SER A 196 25.44 -0.23 18.60
N SER A 197 24.65 -1.27 18.27
CA SER A 197 25.07 -2.36 17.39
C SER A 197 24.83 -2.10 15.90
N TYR A 198 24.25 -0.94 15.54
CA TYR A 198 23.87 -0.63 14.15
C TYR A 198 24.46 0.70 13.66
N PRO A 199 24.59 0.88 12.33
CA PRO A 199 24.97 2.16 11.73
C PRO A 199 24.08 3.31 12.22
N GLU A 200 24.64 4.51 12.28
CA GLU A 200 24.01 5.71 12.87
C GLU A 200 22.60 5.99 12.38
N VAL A 201 22.32 5.76 11.09
CA VAL A 201 20.99 5.94 10.47
C VAL A 201 19.92 5.09 11.17
N TYR A 202 20.23 3.83 11.50
CA TYR A 202 19.32 2.93 12.21
C TYR A 202 19.31 3.20 13.71
N ALA A 203 20.47 3.52 14.28
CA ALA A 203 20.61 3.87 15.70
C ALA A 203 19.71 5.07 16.05
N ASN A 204 19.73 6.11 15.24
CA ASN A 204 18.89 7.29 15.43
C ASN A 204 17.38 6.96 15.33
N SER A 205 17.00 6.06 14.41
CA SER A 205 15.61 5.59 14.28
C SER A 205 15.14 4.82 15.51
N LEU A 206 15.98 3.96 16.07
CA LEU A 206 15.66 3.17 17.27
C LEU A 206 15.57 4.02 18.56
N LYS A 207 16.35 5.11 18.64
CA LYS A 207 16.34 6.03 19.79
C LYS A 207 15.22 7.05 19.75
N THR A 208 14.61 7.28 18.60
CA THR A 208 13.60 8.33 18.42
C THR A 208 12.26 7.87 19.00
N ASP A 209 11.69 8.68 19.90
CA ASP A 209 10.35 8.46 20.45
C ASP A 209 9.26 8.47 19.35
N VAL A 210 8.30 7.57 19.49
CA VAL A 210 7.20 7.37 18.52
C VAL A 210 6.39 8.65 18.30
N LEU A 211 6.10 9.41 19.37
CA LEU A 211 5.35 10.66 19.25
C LEU A 211 6.13 11.72 18.48
N THR A 212 7.44 11.77 18.66
CA THR A 212 8.34 12.64 17.89
C THR A 212 8.34 12.27 16.42
N VAL A 213 8.34 10.98 16.09
CA VAL A 213 8.23 10.51 14.70
C VAL A 213 6.90 10.93 14.10
N ILE A 214 5.77 10.68 14.78
CA ILE A 214 4.44 11.08 14.33
C ILE A 214 4.37 12.60 14.10
N LYS A 215 4.87 13.41 15.04
CA LYS A 215 4.91 14.88 14.88
C LYS A 215 5.71 15.30 13.65
N LYS A 216 6.86 14.66 13.38
CA LYS A 216 7.65 14.93 12.17
C LYS A 216 6.87 14.64 10.90
N TYR A 217 6.18 13.50 10.84
CA TYR A 217 5.35 13.15 9.67
C TYR A 217 4.18 14.12 9.49
N LEU A 218 3.45 14.45 10.55
CA LEU A 218 2.31 15.38 10.48
C LEU A 218 2.73 16.78 10.03
N ASN A 219 3.93 17.24 10.42
CA ASN A 219 4.50 18.52 10.02
C ASN A 219 5.21 18.49 8.65
N GLY A 220 5.44 17.31 8.09
CA GLY A 220 5.98 17.16 6.75
C GLY A 220 5.02 17.72 5.68
N PHE A 221 5.56 18.10 4.53
CA PHE A 221 4.78 18.61 3.42
C PHE A 221 4.39 17.48 2.47
N ILE A 222 3.11 17.41 2.11
CA ILE A 222 2.61 16.52 1.05
C ILE A 222 2.82 17.17 -0.32
N PHE A 223 2.63 18.51 -0.38
CA PHE A 223 2.91 19.34 -1.54
C PHE A 223 3.77 20.51 -1.12
N ASP A 224 4.84 20.73 -1.85
CA ASP A 224 5.70 21.90 -1.73
C ASP A 224 5.88 22.51 -3.12
N PHE A 225 5.08 23.54 -3.42
CA PHE A 225 5.13 24.31 -4.66
C PHE A 225 5.99 25.56 -4.53
N SER A 226 6.84 25.65 -3.49
CA SER A 226 7.71 26.81 -3.34
C SER A 226 8.81 26.79 -4.40
N GLN A 227 8.59 27.54 -5.48
CA GLN A 227 9.62 27.86 -6.46
C GLN A 227 10.14 29.27 -6.19
N LYS A 228 11.47 29.40 -6.12
CA LYS A 228 12.13 30.71 -5.88
C LYS A 228 11.83 31.76 -6.97
N ASP A 229 11.60 31.27 -8.19
CA ASP A 229 11.43 32.15 -9.36
C ASP A 229 10.02 32.76 -9.52
N ILE A 230 9.01 32.21 -8.82
CA ILE A 230 7.60 32.61 -9.00
C ILE A 230 6.99 33.22 -7.71
N ASN A 231 7.76 33.43 -6.64
CA ASN A 231 7.25 33.87 -5.33
C ASN A 231 6.03 33.08 -4.79
N LEU A 232 5.84 31.83 -5.27
CA LEU A 232 4.77 30.98 -4.85
C LEU A 232 5.22 30.15 -3.63
N HIS A 233 4.65 30.43 -2.46
CA HIS A 233 4.98 29.74 -1.20
C HIS A 233 3.84 28.83 -0.74
N LEU A 234 3.24 28.07 -1.65
CA LEU A 234 2.18 27.13 -1.29
C LEU A 234 2.76 25.82 -0.75
N LYS A 235 2.64 25.61 0.55
CA LYS A 235 3.04 24.37 1.23
C LYS A 235 1.86 23.77 1.95
N ILE A 236 1.54 22.51 1.63
CA ILE A 236 0.44 21.78 2.27
C ILE A 236 1.04 20.69 3.15
N LYS A 237 0.78 20.75 4.46
CA LYS A 237 1.22 19.76 5.42
C LYS A 237 0.34 18.51 5.42
N TYR A 238 0.90 17.35 5.77
CA TYR A 238 0.12 16.11 5.95
C TYR A 238 -1.00 16.29 6.97
N GLN A 239 -0.77 16.98 8.10
CA GLN A 239 -1.81 17.24 9.10
C GLN A 239 -3.01 17.99 8.53
N THR A 240 -2.80 18.96 7.64
CA THR A 240 -3.89 19.72 6.99
C THR A 240 -4.77 18.80 6.16
N VAL A 241 -4.15 17.92 5.35
CA VAL A 241 -4.90 16.96 4.52
C VAL A 241 -5.67 15.97 5.40
N ILE A 242 -5.06 15.47 6.49
CA ILE A 242 -5.73 14.55 7.42
C ILE A 242 -6.92 15.23 8.10
N ILE A 243 -6.79 16.49 8.53
CA ILE A 243 -7.88 17.25 9.16
C ILE A 243 -9.03 17.46 8.16
N ILE A 244 -8.73 17.86 6.94
CA ILE A 244 -9.72 18.04 5.86
C ILE A 244 -10.43 16.72 5.59
N PHE A 245 -9.70 15.62 5.44
CA PHE A 245 -10.26 14.31 5.20
C PHE A 245 -11.14 13.83 6.37
N ALA A 246 -10.69 14.01 7.62
CA ALA A 246 -11.47 13.66 8.81
C ALA A 246 -12.76 14.48 8.90
N PHE A 247 -12.68 15.78 8.59
CA PHE A 247 -13.87 16.66 8.58
C PHE A 247 -14.89 16.20 7.53
N PHE A 248 -14.47 15.96 6.29
CA PHE A 248 -15.36 15.47 5.24
C PHE A 248 -15.94 14.08 5.56
N SER A 249 -15.12 13.19 6.11
CA SER A 249 -15.58 11.86 6.52
C SER A 249 -16.63 11.94 7.61
N LEU A 250 -16.41 12.77 8.63
CA LEU A 250 -17.37 13.01 9.71
C LEU A 250 -18.66 13.63 9.17
N PHE A 251 -18.55 14.64 8.30
CA PHE A 251 -19.69 15.28 7.67
C PHE A 251 -20.53 14.28 6.87
N THR A 252 -19.87 13.43 6.05
CA THR A 252 -20.55 12.38 5.27
C THR A 252 -21.25 11.37 6.16
N LEU A 253 -20.62 10.95 7.27
CA LEU A 253 -21.23 10.05 8.23
C LEU A 253 -22.47 10.66 8.91
N LEU A 254 -22.36 11.91 9.37
CA LEU A 254 -23.49 12.64 9.99
C LEU A 254 -24.66 12.80 9.00
N PHE A 255 -24.36 13.16 7.76
CA PHE A 255 -25.33 13.28 6.67
C PHE A 255 -26.01 11.94 6.38
N TYR A 256 -25.23 10.86 6.28
CA TYR A 256 -25.77 9.50 6.11
C TYR A 256 -26.73 9.10 7.24
N PHE A 257 -26.36 9.32 8.50
CA PHE A 257 -27.23 8.99 9.64
C PHE A 257 -28.49 9.86 9.68
N TYR A 258 -28.37 11.14 9.33
CA TYR A 258 -29.51 12.05 9.27
C TYR A 258 -30.55 11.57 8.24
N PHE A 259 -30.13 11.26 7.00
CA PHE A 259 -31.06 10.79 5.98
C PHE A 259 -31.59 9.39 6.23
N ARG A 260 -30.81 8.52 6.84
CA ARG A 260 -31.29 7.19 7.23
C ARG A 260 -32.39 7.28 8.27
N LYS A 261 -32.28 8.20 9.23
CA LYS A 261 -33.32 8.46 10.25
C LYS A 261 -34.58 9.06 9.63
N SER A 262 -34.46 9.96 8.67
CA SER A 262 -35.57 10.55 7.93
C SER A 262 -36.39 9.52 7.17
N LYS A 263 -35.75 8.61 6.44
CA LYS A 263 -36.46 7.52 5.72
C LYS A 263 -37.18 6.53 6.64
N SER A 264 -36.67 6.27 7.83
CA SER A 264 -37.35 5.40 8.79
C SER A 264 -38.58 6.06 9.39
N PHE A 265 -38.65 7.39 9.42
CA PHE A 265 -39.81 8.16 9.92
C PHE A 265 -40.96 8.17 8.90
N GLU A 266 -40.65 8.36 7.61
CA GLU A 266 -41.69 8.32 6.54
C GLU A 266 -42.34 6.94 6.38
N LEU A 267 -41.62 5.84 6.68
CA LEU A 267 -42.18 4.48 6.66
C LEU A 267 -43.07 4.17 7.89
N SER A 268 -42.91 4.91 8.99
CA SER A 268 -43.73 4.77 10.22
C SER A 268 -45.08 5.49 10.12
N ASP A 269 -45.16 6.55 9.32
CA ASP A 269 -46.41 7.34 9.16
C ASP A 269 -47.29 6.81 8.01
N SER A 270 -46.84 5.75 7.31
CA SER A 270 -47.57 5.11 6.18
C SER A 270 -48.19 3.75 6.55
N ILE A 271 -48.17 3.36 7.84
CA ILE A 271 -48.87 2.20 8.39
C ILE A 271 -49.93 2.70 9.42
#